data_1f6280032431f1f755949a8a45de4fbe
#
_entry.id   1f6280032431f1f755949a8a45de4fbe
#
_cell.length_a   1.000
_cell.length_b   1.000
_cell.length_c   1.000
_cell.angle_alpha   90.00
_cell.angle_beta   90.00
_cell.angle_gamma   90.00
#
_symmetry.space_group_name_H-M   'P 1'
#
loop_
_entity.id
_entity.type
_entity.pdbx_description
1 polymer ?
#
loop_
_entity_poly.entity_id
_entity_poly.type
_entity_poly.pdbx_seq_one_letter_code
_entity_poly.pdbx_strand_id
1 'polypeptide(L)'
;MNYIECIGVDYKSTRKESFYDLALDVKGCSDVYASFDKYVAVEMLDGDNKYQSEKYGLQDAKKGMLFIDFPPVLQLQLKRFEYDHARDIMVKINDRYEFPLQLDLDRDDGKYLSPEADRSVRNLYTLHRYKFDDERVTKEDTKRALEEQYGGEEELPHTNPGLNMNPLKFTKYSNAYMLVYIRESDKEKIVCDLEETDINEDLKTRLRKEDEDKENKKKEKAEAHMFTTFKVARDHDLAAQIGRDMFFDLVDYEKIHPIRVLKDMPFNQVKEEFSKEFGIPVHSQRFWWWSKRQNNTYRPTRPLTQQEESYTVGQLKDAAIRMNSSELRLYLEVVQENHLTLASRTKDDILLFFKLYDPEKEELRYVGNLLLKASSKPSDIVPKLNEIAGFQPDEDIELYEEIKFEPNIMCEPV
;
A
#
# COMPACT_ATOMS: atom_id res chain seq x y z
N MET A 1 46.48 0.96 -6.98
CA MET A 1 47.53 1.29 -7.93
C MET A 1 47.27 0.58 -9.24
N ASN A 2 46.99 1.32 -10.27
CA ASN A 2 46.95 0.82 -11.64
C ASN A 2 48.37 0.76 -12.17
N TYR A 3 48.74 -0.29 -12.92
CA TYR A 3 50.04 -0.40 -13.55
C TYR A 3 49.93 -0.91 -14.98
N ILE A 4 50.87 -0.46 -15.82
CA ILE A 4 51.13 -1.01 -17.15
C ILE A 4 52.62 -1.32 -17.21
N GLU A 5 52.95 -2.57 -17.50
CA GLU A 5 54.32 -3.09 -17.53
C GLU A 5 54.58 -3.69 -18.90
N CYS A 6 55.55 -3.13 -19.63
CA CYS A 6 55.95 -3.61 -20.95
C CYS A 6 56.68 -4.94 -20.83
N ILE A 7 56.46 -5.88 -21.81
CA ILE A 7 57.08 -7.20 -21.77
C ILE A 7 58.48 -7.21 -22.37
N GLY A 8 58.72 -6.46 -23.43
CA GLY A 8 59.95 -6.49 -24.18
C GLY A 8 61.01 -5.44 -23.77
N VAL A 9 60.66 -4.50 -22.90
CA VAL A 9 61.49 -3.37 -22.48
C VAL A 9 61.31 -3.10 -20.99
N ASP A 10 62.32 -2.58 -20.33
CA ASP A 10 62.22 -2.20 -18.92
C ASP A 10 61.51 -0.86 -18.79
N TYR A 11 60.16 -0.94 -18.81
CA TYR A 11 59.29 0.20 -18.65
C TYR A 11 58.02 -0.19 -17.93
N LYS A 12 57.74 0.52 -16.83
CA LYS A 12 56.53 0.36 -16.03
C LYS A 12 55.96 1.73 -15.72
N SER A 13 54.69 1.90 -16.08
CA SER A 13 53.89 3.08 -15.71
C SER A 13 52.96 2.71 -14.55
N THR A 14 52.91 3.55 -13.52
CA THR A 14 52.03 3.34 -12.38
C THR A 14 51.26 4.59 -12.08
N ARG A 15 49.95 4.42 -11.69
CA ARG A 15 49.11 5.50 -11.25
C ARG A 15 48.41 5.08 -9.96
N LYS A 16 48.53 5.92 -8.90
CA LYS A 16 47.87 5.71 -7.63
C LYS A 16 46.58 6.48 -7.63
N GLU A 17 45.49 5.82 -7.21
CA GLU A 17 44.16 6.40 -7.08
C GLU A 17 43.58 6.00 -5.71
N SER A 18 42.87 6.94 -5.03
CA SER A 18 42.16 6.65 -3.81
C SER A 18 40.70 6.31 -4.11
N PHE A 19 40.09 5.56 -3.21
CA PHE A 19 38.67 5.17 -3.30
C PHE A 19 38.01 5.32 -1.93
N TYR A 20 36.71 5.55 -1.93
CA TYR A 20 35.86 5.52 -0.74
C TYR A 20 35.11 4.19 -0.64
N ASP A 21 34.71 3.66 -1.78
CA ASP A 21 34.02 2.38 -1.94
C ASP A 21 34.60 1.62 -3.14
N LEU A 22 34.47 0.31 -3.12
CA LEU A 22 34.89 -0.56 -4.23
C LEU A 22 33.66 -1.14 -4.92
N ALA A 23 33.53 -0.87 -6.22
CA ALA A 23 32.48 -1.43 -7.04
C ALA A 23 32.88 -2.81 -7.58
N LEU A 24 32.29 -3.87 -7.03
CA LEU A 24 32.55 -5.26 -7.38
C LEU A 24 31.56 -5.82 -8.39
N ASP A 25 32.04 -6.55 -9.39
CA ASP A 25 31.18 -7.22 -10.34
C ASP A 25 30.49 -8.43 -9.69
N VAL A 26 29.16 -8.52 -9.83
CA VAL A 26 28.36 -9.67 -9.45
C VAL A 26 28.23 -10.65 -10.61
N LYS A 27 28.00 -10.12 -11.81
CA LYS A 27 27.81 -10.93 -13.02
C LYS A 27 29.05 -11.72 -13.33
N GLY A 28 28.90 -13.05 -13.36
CA GLY A 28 30.00 -13.98 -13.63
C GLY A 28 30.95 -14.22 -12.44
N CYS A 29 30.56 -13.76 -11.21
CA CYS A 29 31.31 -14.01 -9.99
C CYS A 29 30.39 -14.72 -8.98
N SER A 30 30.88 -15.80 -8.36
CA SER A 30 30.16 -16.57 -7.37
C SER A 30 30.12 -15.90 -5.98
N ASP A 31 31.19 -15.15 -5.68
CA ASP A 31 31.41 -14.58 -4.35
C ASP A 31 32.31 -13.35 -4.38
N VAL A 32 32.54 -12.74 -3.22
CA VAL A 32 33.40 -11.57 -3.07
C VAL A 32 34.83 -11.83 -3.49
N TYR A 33 35.36 -13.01 -3.22
CA TYR A 33 36.75 -13.34 -3.60
C TYR A 33 36.90 -13.46 -5.11
N ALA A 34 35.95 -14.09 -5.80
CA ALA A 34 35.92 -14.15 -7.26
C ALA A 34 35.88 -12.75 -7.89
N SER A 35 35.19 -11.82 -7.27
CA SER A 35 35.13 -10.41 -7.70
C SER A 35 36.52 -9.71 -7.49
N PHE A 36 37.15 -9.94 -6.35
CA PHE A 36 38.51 -9.42 -6.12
C PHE A 36 39.52 -10.05 -7.09
N ASP A 37 39.42 -11.35 -7.37
CA ASP A 37 40.29 -12.03 -8.37
C ASP A 37 40.12 -11.41 -9.76
N LYS A 38 38.87 -11.14 -10.16
CA LYS A 38 38.56 -10.43 -11.40
C LYS A 38 39.09 -9.01 -11.42
N TYR A 39 39.01 -8.33 -10.27
CA TYR A 39 39.41 -6.93 -10.11
C TYR A 39 40.92 -6.74 -10.26
N VAL A 40 41.75 -7.71 -9.81
CA VAL A 40 43.21 -7.69 -9.94
C VAL A 40 43.73 -8.51 -11.14
N ALA A 41 42.81 -9.07 -11.95
CA ALA A 41 43.20 -9.84 -13.13
C ALA A 41 44.04 -9.02 -14.07
N VAL A 42 45.09 -9.66 -14.60
CA VAL A 42 46.04 -9.03 -15.55
C VAL A 42 45.45 -9.12 -16.94
N GLU A 43 45.30 -7.96 -17.59
CA GLU A 43 44.94 -7.83 -19.01
C GLU A 43 46.22 -7.78 -19.88
N MET A 44 46.27 -8.58 -20.93
CA MET A 44 47.35 -8.51 -21.92
C MET A 44 47.02 -7.50 -23.00
N LEU A 45 47.91 -6.55 -23.22
CA LEU A 45 47.83 -5.55 -24.28
C LEU A 45 48.79 -5.98 -25.41
N ASP A 46 48.27 -6.74 -26.38
CA ASP A 46 49.04 -7.31 -27.50
C ASP A 46 48.28 -7.17 -28.84
N GLY A 47 48.87 -7.65 -29.93
CA GLY A 47 48.25 -7.61 -31.26
C GLY A 47 47.92 -6.18 -31.69
N ASP A 48 46.62 -5.95 -31.95
CA ASP A 48 46.12 -4.62 -32.35
C ASP A 48 45.93 -3.68 -31.16
N ASN A 49 45.99 -4.19 -29.91
CA ASN A 49 45.76 -3.44 -28.68
C ASN A 49 47.04 -3.18 -27.87
N LYS A 50 48.16 -3.01 -28.56
CA LYS A 50 49.47 -2.75 -27.92
C LYS A 50 49.47 -1.40 -27.19
N TYR A 51 50.21 -1.34 -26.08
CA TYR A 51 50.43 -0.12 -25.33
C TYR A 51 51.40 0.83 -26.04
N GLN A 52 50.98 2.09 -26.22
CA GLN A 52 51.82 3.16 -26.74
C GLN A 52 52.67 3.74 -25.61
N SER A 53 53.92 3.30 -25.49
CA SER A 53 54.87 3.88 -24.56
C SER A 53 55.49 5.15 -25.14
N GLU A 54 55.63 6.19 -24.32
CA GLU A 54 56.20 7.47 -24.74
C GLU A 54 57.67 7.30 -25.21
N LYS A 55 58.40 6.36 -24.61
CA LYS A 55 59.83 6.18 -24.85
C LYS A 55 60.16 5.08 -25.87
N TYR A 56 59.34 4.03 -25.95
CA TYR A 56 59.64 2.81 -26.69
C TYR A 56 58.62 2.49 -27.80
N GLY A 57 57.65 3.38 -28.06
CA GLY A 57 56.62 3.16 -29.08
C GLY A 57 55.62 2.07 -28.67
N LEU A 58 55.04 1.38 -29.67
CA LEU A 58 54.09 0.29 -29.45
C LEU A 58 54.77 -0.94 -28.86
N GLN A 59 54.33 -1.35 -27.66
CA GLN A 59 54.88 -2.49 -26.92
C GLN A 59 53.76 -3.43 -26.46
N ASP A 60 54.06 -4.72 -26.43
CA ASP A 60 53.24 -5.68 -25.70
C ASP A 60 53.37 -5.39 -24.20
N ALA A 61 52.25 -5.32 -23.46
CA ALA A 61 52.28 -4.94 -22.08
C ALA A 61 51.25 -5.71 -21.26
N LYS A 62 51.50 -5.81 -19.96
CA LYS A 62 50.55 -6.26 -18.93
C LYS A 62 49.94 -5.05 -18.25
N LYS A 63 48.62 -5.00 -18.20
CA LYS A 63 47.87 -4.00 -17.46
C LYS A 63 47.16 -4.67 -16.30
N GLY A 64 47.27 -4.09 -15.13
CA GLY A 64 46.62 -4.63 -13.94
C GLY A 64 46.43 -3.57 -12.85
N MET A 65 45.81 -4.01 -11.76
CA MET A 65 45.60 -3.19 -10.60
C MET A 65 45.89 -3.99 -9.34
N LEU A 66 46.56 -3.35 -8.37
CA LEU A 66 46.83 -3.90 -7.04
C LEU A 66 46.54 -2.87 -5.98
N PHE A 67 46.14 -3.32 -4.80
CA PHE A 67 45.87 -2.45 -3.66
C PHE A 67 47.16 -2.11 -2.90
N ILE A 68 47.33 -0.83 -2.52
CA ILE A 68 48.42 -0.38 -1.66
C ILE A 68 47.98 -0.44 -0.21
N ASP A 69 46.73 -0.07 0.05
CA ASP A 69 46.17 -0.04 1.38
C ASP A 69 44.66 -0.28 1.31
N PHE A 70 44.10 -0.82 2.37
CA PHE A 70 42.67 -0.95 2.56
C PHE A 70 42.20 -0.11 3.78
N PRO A 71 41.03 0.53 3.75
CA PRO A 71 40.57 1.38 4.84
C PRO A 71 40.12 0.57 6.07
N PRO A 72 40.07 1.17 7.27
CA PRO A 72 39.54 0.52 8.47
C PRO A 72 38.07 0.11 8.35
N VAL A 73 37.28 0.88 7.59
CA VAL A 73 35.90 0.54 7.18
C VAL A 73 35.89 0.36 5.67
N LEU A 74 35.69 -0.86 5.23
CA LEU A 74 35.70 -1.22 3.81
C LEU A 74 34.26 -1.31 3.32
N GLN A 75 33.93 -0.47 2.36
CA GLN A 75 32.62 -0.44 1.70
C GLN A 75 32.73 -1.10 0.33
N LEU A 76 31.93 -2.15 0.10
CA LEU A 76 31.88 -2.89 -1.16
C LEU A 76 30.50 -2.66 -1.80
N GLN A 77 30.47 -1.95 -2.91
CA GLN A 77 29.30 -1.79 -3.74
C GLN A 77 29.18 -2.96 -4.71
N LEU A 78 28.11 -3.71 -4.63
CA LEU A 78 27.85 -4.82 -5.54
C LEU A 78 27.10 -4.30 -6.78
N LYS A 79 27.67 -4.49 -7.97
CA LYS A 79 27.04 -4.06 -9.23
C LYS A 79 25.85 -4.95 -9.56
N ARG A 80 24.72 -4.68 -8.91
CA ARG A 80 23.45 -5.40 -9.10
C ARG A 80 22.61 -4.86 -10.26
N PHE A 81 23.09 -3.87 -10.98
CA PHE A 81 22.40 -3.30 -12.13
C PHE A 81 23.34 -3.16 -13.31
N GLU A 82 22.84 -3.52 -14.49
CA GLU A 82 23.51 -3.29 -15.77
C GLU A 82 22.52 -2.69 -16.76
N TYR A 83 23.05 -1.94 -17.71
CA TYR A 83 22.25 -1.36 -18.78
C TYR A 83 22.14 -2.33 -19.95
N ASP A 84 20.91 -2.74 -20.30
CA ASP A 84 20.62 -3.56 -21.47
C ASP A 84 20.44 -2.64 -22.69
N HIS A 85 21.47 -2.53 -23.51
CA HIS A 85 21.45 -1.71 -24.72
C HIS A 85 20.41 -2.18 -25.76
N ALA A 86 20.02 -3.46 -25.75
CA ALA A 86 19.04 -3.98 -26.70
C ALA A 86 17.62 -3.58 -26.35
N ARG A 87 17.33 -3.42 -25.05
CA ARG A 87 16.01 -3.08 -24.53
C ARG A 87 15.91 -1.63 -24.03
N ASP A 88 17.04 -0.91 -24.00
CA ASP A 88 17.15 0.48 -23.51
C ASP A 88 16.66 0.64 -22.05
N ILE A 89 16.96 -0.32 -21.17
CA ILE A 89 16.54 -0.33 -19.77
C ILE A 89 17.66 -0.79 -18.83
N MET A 90 17.58 -0.34 -17.57
CA MET A 90 18.38 -0.91 -16.48
C MET A 90 17.80 -2.25 -16.03
N VAL A 91 18.62 -3.29 -16.02
CA VAL A 91 18.23 -4.64 -15.60
C VAL A 91 18.93 -4.99 -14.29
N LYS A 92 18.15 -5.52 -13.33
CA LYS A 92 18.71 -5.99 -12.06
C LYS A 92 19.31 -7.39 -12.21
N ILE A 93 20.53 -7.55 -11.73
CA ILE A 93 21.25 -8.82 -11.65
C ILE A 93 20.87 -9.48 -10.32
N ASN A 94 20.07 -10.55 -10.38
CA ASN A 94 19.65 -11.31 -9.21
C ASN A 94 20.47 -12.57 -8.96
N ASP A 95 21.58 -12.75 -9.67
CA ASP A 95 22.46 -13.90 -9.52
C ASP A 95 22.84 -14.11 -8.04
N ARG A 96 22.93 -15.37 -7.63
CA ARG A 96 23.44 -15.73 -6.32
C ARG A 96 24.88 -15.28 -6.19
N TYR A 97 25.14 -14.49 -5.15
CA TYR A 97 26.46 -13.92 -4.88
C TYR A 97 26.75 -14.00 -3.39
N GLU A 98 27.72 -14.83 -3.03
CA GLU A 98 28.04 -15.10 -1.65
C GLU A 98 29.07 -14.12 -1.09
N PHE A 99 28.91 -13.79 0.18
CA PHE A 99 29.85 -12.96 0.90
C PHE A 99 30.03 -13.50 2.32
N PRO A 100 31.28 -13.59 2.82
CA PRO A 100 31.58 -14.21 4.09
C PRO A 100 31.31 -13.27 5.26
N LEU A 101 31.08 -13.84 6.46
CA LEU A 101 31.05 -13.06 7.70
C LEU A 101 32.42 -12.45 8.00
N GLN A 102 33.50 -13.22 7.74
CA GLN A 102 34.89 -12.77 7.87
C GLN A 102 35.53 -12.75 6.49
N LEU A 103 36.06 -11.61 6.09
CA LEU A 103 36.74 -11.39 4.80
C LEU A 103 38.23 -11.21 5.05
N ASP A 104 39.02 -12.14 4.54
CA ASP A 104 40.49 -12.09 4.62
C ASP A 104 41.07 -11.65 3.27
N LEU A 105 41.59 -10.44 3.19
CA LEU A 105 42.19 -9.88 1.99
C LEU A 105 43.71 -10.09 1.92
N ASP A 106 44.30 -10.68 2.97
CA ASP A 106 45.72 -11.08 2.93
C ASP A 106 45.89 -12.56 2.57
N ARG A 107 44.83 -13.25 2.15
CA ARG A 107 44.88 -14.64 1.70
C ARG A 107 45.84 -14.81 0.51
N ASP A 108 46.30 -16.03 0.29
CA ASP A 108 47.18 -16.39 -0.83
C ASP A 108 48.42 -15.48 -0.90
N ASP A 109 49.05 -15.27 0.25
CA ASP A 109 50.27 -14.44 0.42
C ASP A 109 50.07 -12.95 0.06
N GLY A 110 48.81 -12.46 0.19
CA GLY A 110 48.47 -11.09 -0.12
C GLY A 110 48.42 -10.81 -1.61
N LYS A 111 47.85 -11.74 -2.39
CA LYS A 111 47.74 -11.64 -3.86
C LYS A 111 47.08 -10.38 -4.39
N TYR A 112 46.26 -9.74 -3.56
CA TYR A 112 45.57 -8.48 -3.91
C TYR A 112 46.46 -7.25 -3.67
N LEU A 113 47.51 -7.40 -2.86
CA LEU A 113 48.35 -6.30 -2.42
C LEU A 113 49.53 -6.04 -3.36
N SER A 114 49.80 -4.77 -3.55
CA SER A 114 51.02 -4.31 -4.21
C SER A 114 52.26 -4.68 -3.38
N PRO A 115 53.44 -4.90 -4.04
CA PRO A 115 54.71 -5.01 -3.35
C PRO A 115 55.04 -3.79 -2.44
N GLU A 116 54.46 -2.62 -2.73
CA GLU A 116 54.66 -1.40 -1.93
C GLU A 116 53.69 -1.31 -0.69
N ALA A 117 52.77 -2.27 -0.54
CA ALA A 117 51.81 -2.26 0.55
C ALA A 117 52.47 -2.52 1.91
N ASP A 118 51.99 -1.84 2.93
CA ASP A 118 52.39 -2.11 4.31
C ASP A 118 51.76 -3.43 4.80
N ARG A 119 52.58 -4.45 4.92
CA ARG A 119 52.17 -5.80 5.35
C ARG A 119 52.16 -5.96 6.88
N SER A 120 52.47 -4.93 7.64
CA SER A 120 52.38 -4.95 9.09
C SER A 120 50.90 -4.88 9.56
N VAL A 121 50.00 -4.34 8.74
CA VAL A 121 48.56 -4.25 8.99
C VAL A 121 47.84 -5.47 8.44
N ARG A 122 47.19 -6.22 9.31
CA ARG A 122 46.39 -7.39 8.94
C ARG A 122 45.04 -6.97 8.34
N ASN A 123 44.76 -7.35 7.11
CA ASN A 123 43.52 -7.01 6.40
C ASN A 123 42.46 -8.09 6.56
N LEU A 124 42.12 -8.38 7.81
CA LEU A 124 41.03 -9.26 8.22
C LEU A 124 39.85 -8.41 8.68
N TYR A 125 38.68 -8.62 8.08
CA TYR A 125 37.49 -7.84 8.27
C TYR A 125 36.31 -8.68 8.73
N THR A 126 35.40 -8.06 9.52
CA THR A 126 34.10 -8.66 9.88
C THR A 126 32.96 -7.83 9.31
N LEU A 127 31.98 -8.51 8.73
CA LEU A 127 30.76 -7.90 8.19
C LEU A 127 29.95 -7.24 9.30
N HIS A 128 29.58 -5.99 9.09
CA HIS A 128 28.68 -5.26 9.98
C HIS A 128 27.24 -5.76 9.79
N ARG A 129 26.67 -6.39 10.81
CA ARG A 129 25.36 -7.11 10.74
C ARG A 129 24.16 -6.19 11.01
N TYR A 130 24.10 -5.07 10.32
CA TYR A 130 22.90 -4.24 10.32
C TYR A 130 22.40 -4.11 8.89
N LYS A 131 21.09 -4.33 8.72
CA LYS A 131 20.41 -4.10 7.45
C LYS A 131 19.89 -2.66 7.44
N PHE A 132 20.33 -1.91 6.45
CA PHE A 132 19.83 -0.58 6.13
C PHE A 132 18.85 -0.71 4.95
N ASP A 133 17.63 -0.28 5.15
CA ASP A 133 16.55 -0.39 4.16
C ASP A 133 15.73 0.90 4.22
N ASP A 134 16.07 1.88 3.39
CA ASP A 134 15.55 3.23 3.34
C ASP A 134 15.40 3.88 4.74
N GLU A 135 14.22 3.79 5.33
CA GLU A 135 13.90 4.40 6.63
C GLU A 135 14.21 3.49 7.84
N ARG A 136 14.63 2.28 7.59
CA ARG A 136 14.76 1.28 8.67
C ARG A 136 16.16 0.72 8.78
N VAL A 137 16.67 0.69 10.02
CA VAL A 137 17.91 -0.01 10.38
C VAL A 137 17.57 -1.12 11.36
N THR A 138 17.90 -2.36 11.00
CA THR A 138 17.65 -3.53 11.84
C THR A 138 18.93 -4.32 12.07
N LYS A 139 19.13 -4.79 13.31
CA LYS A 139 20.19 -5.74 13.61
C LYS A 139 19.73 -7.13 13.16
N GLU A 140 20.53 -7.78 12.33
CA GLU A 140 20.20 -9.08 11.77
C GLU A 140 21.04 -10.20 12.41
N ASP A 141 20.45 -11.40 12.51
CA ASP A 141 21.21 -12.59 12.81
C ASP A 141 22.10 -13.01 11.62
N THR A 142 23.05 -13.93 11.87
CA THR A 142 24.03 -14.31 10.83
C THR A 142 23.36 -14.90 9.60
N LYS A 143 22.30 -15.72 9.75
CA LYS A 143 21.60 -16.35 8.63
C LYS A 143 20.89 -15.32 7.75
N ARG A 144 20.18 -14.38 8.38
CA ARG A 144 19.46 -13.31 7.67
C ARG A 144 20.41 -12.31 7.04
N ALA A 145 21.52 -12.01 7.70
CA ALA A 145 22.52 -11.09 7.17
C ALA A 145 23.27 -11.66 5.97
N LEU A 146 23.42 -12.98 5.88
CA LEU A 146 24.16 -13.67 4.83
C LEU A 146 23.21 -14.34 3.83
N GLU A 147 22.70 -15.55 4.15
CA GLU A 147 22.03 -16.44 3.21
C GLU A 147 20.78 -15.82 2.55
N GLU A 148 20.01 -15.04 3.30
CA GLU A 148 18.81 -14.40 2.75
C GLU A 148 19.13 -13.24 1.80
N GLN A 149 20.35 -12.68 1.88
CA GLN A 149 20.79 -11.53 1.10
C GLN A 149 21.68 -11.87 -0.11
N TYR A 150 21.99 -13.14 -0.31
CA TYR A 150 22.83 -13.56 -1.43
C TYR A 150 22.16 -13.39 -2.80
N GLY A 151 20.83 -13.36 -2.86
CA GLY A 151 20.07 -13.38 -4.12
C GLY A 151 19.97 -14.80 -4.70
N GLY A 152 19.75 -14.90 -5.99
CA GLY A 152 19.56 -16.17 -6.69
C GLY A 152 18.12 -16.67 -6.71
N GLU A 153 17.96 -17.94 -7.03
CA GLU A 153 16.68 -18.64 -7.05
C GLU A 153 16.54 -19.54 -5.82
N GLU A 154 15.34 -19.65 -5.29
CA GLU A 154 14.98 -20.56 -4.21
C GLU A 154 13.92 -21.56 -4.69
N GLU A 155 14.11 -22.82 -4.34
CA GLU A 155 13.14 -23.88 -4.65
C GLU A 155 12.14 -24.01 -3.49
N LEU A 156 10.84 -23.88 -3.81
CA LEU A 156 9.79 -24.12 -2.82
C LEU A 156 9.68 -25.62 -2.55
N PRO A 157 9.64 -26.04 -1.29
CA PRO A 157 9.42 -27.43 -0.92
C PRO A 157 8.06 -27.90 -1.42
N HIS A 158 8.01 -29.08 -2.04
CA HIS A 158 6.78 -29.69 -2.52
C HIS A 158 5.84 -29.98 -1.33
N THR A 159 4.67 -29.39 -1.35
CA THR A 159 3.60 -29.64 -0.36
C THR A 159 2.85 -30.97 -0.59
N ASN A 160 3.05 -31.65 -1.74
CA ASN A 160 2.42 -32.94 -2.07
C ASN A 160 3.42 -33.94 -2.61
N PRO A 161 3.73 -35.03 -1.87
CA PRO A 161 4.73 -36.04 -2.27
C PRO A 161 4.30 -36.96 -3.45
N GLY A 162 3.20 -36.71 -4.13
CA GLY A 162 2.64 -37.60 -5.15
C GLY A 162 2.63 -37.10 -6.60
N LEU A 163 3.06 -35.89 -6.87
CA LEU A 163 3.08 -35.34 -8.23
C LEU A 163 4.53 -35.08 -8.67
N ASN A 164 4.98 -35.80 -9.71
CA ASN A 164 6.24 -35.54 -10.42
C ASN A 164 6.16 -34.18 -11.17
N MET A 165 6.10 -33.06 -10.47
CA MET A 165 6.22 -31.74 -11.06
C MET A 165 7.60 -31.17 -10.73
N ASN A 166 8.24 -30.49 -11.68
CA ASN A 166 9.47 -29.75 -11.44
C ASN A 166 9.27 -28.77 -10.29
N PRO A 167 10.25 -28.64 -9.35
CA PRO A 167 10.15 -27.70 -8.25
C PRO A 167 9.91 -26.29 -8.75
N LEU A 168 8.94 -25.61 -8.16
CA LEU A 168 8.67 -24.20 -8.44
C LEU A 168 9.85 -23.38 -7.92
N LYS A 169 10.59 -22.74 -8.85
CA LYS A 169 11.67 -21.83 -8.55
C LYS A 169 11.14 -20.41 -8.53
N PHE A 170 11.52 -19.65 -7.51
CA PHE A 170 11.24 -18.24 -7.49
C PHE A 170 12.54 -17.43 -7.30
N THR A 171 12.64 -16.29 -7.94
CA THR A 171 13.80 -15.40 -7.87
C THR A 171 13.70 -14.52 -6.61
N LYS A 172 14.77 -14.49 -5.82
CA LYS A 172 14.90 -13.55 -4.69
C LYS A 172 15.20 -12.16 -5.23
N TYR A 173 14.19 -11.28 -5.21
CA TYR A 173 14.35 -9.89 -5.66
C TYR A 173 15.03 -8.99 -4.62
N SER A 174 14.98 -9.35 -3.32
CA SER A 174 15.71 -8.65 -2.28
C SER A 174 17.09 -9.29 -2.12
N ASN A 175 18.15 -8.49 -2.27
CA ASN A 175 19.53 -8.92 -2.13
C ASN A 175 20.40 -7.73 -1.72
N ALA A 176 21.57 -8.01 -1.11
CA ALA A 176 22.52 -6.98 -0.75
C ALA A 176 23.13 -6.33 -2.01
N TYR A 177 23.24 -5.02 -2.00
CA TYR A 177 23.92 -4.21 -3.02
C TYR A 177 25.09 -3.40 -2.44
N MET A 178 25.19 -3.30 -1.12
CA MET A 178 26.31 -2.68 -0.43
C MET A 178 26.65 -3.51 0.80
N LEU A 179 27.94 -3.80 0.99
CA LEU A 179 28.46 -4.50 2.15
C LEU A 179 29.42 -3.57 2.90
N VAL A 180 29.31 -3.54 4.21
CA VAL A 180 30.19 -2.76 5.08
C VAL A 180 30.97 -3.73 5.96
N TYR A 181 32.27 -3.74 5.80
CA TYR A 181 33.20 -4.56 6.56
C TYR A 181 34.06 -3.67 7.47
N ILE A 182 34.26 -4.09 8.71
CA ILE A 182 35.09 -3.40 9.68
C ILE A 182 36.33 -4.24 9.95
N ARG A 183 37.53 -3.64 9.84
CA ARG A 183 38.78 -4.32 10.14
C ARG A 183 38.85 -4.73 11.60
N GLU A 184 39.24 -5.96 11.87
CA GLU A 184 39.23 -6.51 13.24
C GLU A 184 40.15 -5.73 14.19
N SER A 185 41.33 -5.27 13.73
CA SER A 185 42.26 -4.46 14.54
C SER A 185 41.75 -3.09 14.92
N ASP A 186 40.77 -2.55 14.17
CA ASP A 186 40.25 -1.21 14.36
C ASP A 186 38.83 -1.20 14.96
N LYS A 187 38.24 -2.39 15.16
CA LYS A 187 36.86 -2.57 15.56
C LYS A 187 36.49 -1.85 16.85
N GLU A 188 37.32 -1.97 17.87
CA GLU A 188 37.08 -1.31 19.18
C GLU A 188 37.12 0.22 19.10
N LYS A 189 37.88 0.77 18.12
CA LYS A 189 37.93 2.22 17.90
C LYS A 189 36.75 2.76 17.09
N ILE A 190 36.18 1.89 16.22
CA ILE A 190 35.12 2.28 15.29
C ILE A 190 33.74 2.00 15.88
N VAL A 191 33.58 0.83 16.50
CA VAL A 191 32.33 0.42 17.16
C VAL A 191 32.47 0.72 18.64
N CYS A 192 32.15 1.94 19.03
CA CYS A 192 32.10 2.32 20.43
C CYS A 192 30.76 1.89 21.04
N ASP A 193 30.80 1.47 22.31
CA ASP A 193 29.56 1.29 23.08
C ASP A 193 29.01 2.70 23.40
N LEU A 194 27.80 2.97 22.88
CA LEU A 194 27.06 4.20 23.19
C LEU A 194 26.26 3.99 24.47
N GLU A 195 26.47 4.84 25.44
CA GLU A 195 25.61 4.93 26.60
C GLU A 195 24.36 5.77 26.30
N GLU A 196 23.31 5.56 27.08
CA GLU A 196 22.05 6.29 26.92
C GLU A 196 22.23 7.80 27.11
N THR A 197 23.27 8.20 27.84
CA THR A 197 23.68 9.59 28.08
C THR A 197 24.28 10.27 26.86
N ASP A 198 24.81 9.51 25.90
CA ASP A 198 25.43 10.04 24.68
C ASP A 198 24.38 10.44 23.63
N ILE A 199 23.11 10.03 23.83
CA ILE A 199 22.02 10.34 22.92
C ILE A 199 21.36 11.65 23.34
N ASN A 200 21.23 12.59 22.40
CA ASN A 200 20.56 13.86 22.63
C ASN A 200 19.10 13.64 23.07
N GLU A 201 18.63 14.40 24.09
CA GLU A 201 17.28 14.29 24.64
C GLU A 201 16.18 14.56 23.58
N ASP A 202 16.41 15.48 22.65
CA ASP A 202 15.46 15.75 21.55
C ASP A 202 15.30 14.53 20.64
N LEU A 203 16.40 13.80 20.38
CA LEU A 203 16.39 12.58 19.61
C LEU A 203 15.64 11.44 20.34
N LYS A 204 15.89 11.29 21.66
CA LYS A 204 15.17 10.31 22.48
C LYS A 204 13.67 10.58 22.48
N THR A 205 13.28 11.83 22.63
CA THR A 205 11.87 12.25 22.62
C THR A 205 11.21 11.93 21.27
N ARG A 206 11.90 12.23 20.16
CA ARG A 206 11.42 11.93 18.83
C ARG A 206 11.28 10.42 18.60
N LEU A 207 12.27 9.63 18.97
CA LEU A 207 12.24 8.16 18.81
C LEU A 207 11.11 7.53 19.63
N ARG A 208 10.90 7.97 20.89
CA ARG A 208 9.76 7.50 21.69
C ARG A 208 8.42 7.78 21.00
N LYS A 209 8.24 9.01 20.49
CA LYS A 209 7.02 9.38 19.78
C LYS A 209 6.82 8.55 18.50
N GLU A 210 7.90 8.34 17.75
CA GLU A 210 7.84 7.48 16.55
C GLU A 210 7.47 6.02 16.89
N ASP A 211 7.96 5.47 17.99
CA ASP A 211 7.65 4.13 18.43
C ASP A 211 6.21 4.03 18.98
N GLU A 212 5.73 5.02 19.72
CA GLU A 212 4.33 5.13 20.15
C GLU A 212 3.39 5.22 18.94
N ASP A 213 3.73 6.04 17.94
CA ASP A 213 2.95 6.15 16.70
C ASP A 213 2.93 4.83 15.90
N LYS A 214 4.06 4.11 15.85
CA LYS A 214 4.14 2.78 15.21
C LYS A 214 3.30 1.75 15.95
N GLU A 215 3.33 1.73 17.29
CA GLU A 215 2.50 0.83 18.09
C GLU A 215 1.02 1.14 17.95
N ASN A 216 0.64 2.42 17.97
CA ASN A 216 -0.74 2.84 17.76
C ASN A 216 -1.25 2.43 16.36
N LYS A 217 -0.46 2.67 15.31
CA LYS A 217 -0.78 2.21 13.95
C LYS A 217 -0.89 0.68 13.84
N LYS A 218 -0.07 -0.08 14.59
CA LYS A 218 -0.18 -1.54 14.65
C LYS A 218 -1.47 -1.97 15.34
N LYS A 219 -1.84 -1.33 16.46
CA LYS A 219 -3.10 -1.59 17.18
C LYS A 219 -4.30 -1.23 16.29
N GLU A 220 -4.29 -0.06 15.65
CA GLU A 220 -5.33 0.35 14.72
C GLU A 220 -5.50 -0.63 13.54
N LYS A 221 -4.39 -1.11 12.95
CA LYS A 221 -4.43 -2.13 11.89
C LYS A 221 -4.94 -3.48 12.39
N ALA A 222 -4.53 -3.90 13.58
CA ALA A 222 -4.99 -5.15 14.22
C ALA A 222 -6.48 -5.08 14.56
N GLU A 223 -7.00 -3.91 14.93
CA GLU A 223 -8.40 -3.70 15.26
C GLU A 223 -9.27 -3.36 14.04
N ALA A 224 -8.67 -2.82 12.96
CA ALA A 224 -9.40 -2.38 11.77
C ALA A 224 -10.28 -3.49 11.15
N HIS A 225 -9.87 -4.75 11.26
CA HIS A 225 -10.66 -5.88 10.77
C HIS A 225 -11.91 -6.15 11.60
N MET A 226 -11.96 -5.69 12.86
CA MET A 226 -13.13 -5.85 13.74
C MET A 226 -14.20 -4.80 13.49
N PHE A 227 -13.83 -3.67 12.89
CA PHE A 227 -14.75 -2.59 12.61
C PHE A 227 -15.26 -2.64 11.16
N THR A 228 -16.44 -2.03 10.98
CA THR A 228 -17.01 -1.75 9.66
C THR A 228 -17.63 -0.39 9.65
N THR A 229 -17.83 0.16 8.46
CA THR A 229 -18.58 1.42 8.27
C THR A 229 -19.84 1.16 7.49
N PHE A 230 -20.88 1.91 7.80
CA PHE A 230 -22.11 1.98 7.04
C PHE A 230 -22.66 3.41 7.05
N LYS A 231 -23.58 3.70 6.17
CA LYS A 231 -24.16 5.04 6.02
C LYS A 231 -25.69 4.94 6.10
N VAL A 232 -26.31 5.89 6.81
CA VAL A 232 -27.76 5.98 6.97
C VAL A 232 -28.24 7.36 6.55
N ALA A 233 -29.05 7.42 5.50
CA ALA A 233 -29.71 8.64 5.08
C ALA A 233 -31.05 8.81 5.83
N ARG A 234 -31.43 10.05 6.14
CA ARG A 234 -32.64 10.44 6.81
C ARG A 234 -33.32 11.55 6.02
N ASP A 235 -34.61 11.84 6.31
CA ASP A 235 -35.34 12.96 5.69
C ASP A 235 -34.59 14.29 5.79
N HIS A 236 -33.93 14.52 6.92
CA HIS A 236 -33.09 15.71 7.10
C HIS A 236 -32.00 15.82 6.03
N ASP A 237 -31.35 14.70 5.68
CA ASP A 237 -30.26 14.66 4.70
C ASP A 237 -30.80 14.90 3.29
N LEU A 238 -31.99 14.35 2.98
CA LEU A 238 -32.70 14.60 1.73
C LEU A 238 -33.05 16.09 1.60
N ALA A 239 -33.64 16.65 2.65
CA ALA A 239 -34.04 18.07 2.68
C ALA A 239 -32.85 19.04 2.60
N ALA A 240 -31.68 18.62 3.11
CA ALA A 240 -30.47 19.43 3.05
C ALA A 240 -29.82 19.44 1.64
N GLN A 241 -29.97 18.37 0.86
CA GLN A 241 -29.30 18.20 -0.42
C GLN A 241 -30.19 18.52 -1.64
N ILE A 242 -31.48 18.17 -1.59
CA ILE A 242 -32.44 18.39 -2.69
C ILE A 242 -32.64 19.89 -2.92
N GLY A 243 -32.51 20.31 -4.16
CA GLY A 243 -32.60 21.69 -4.59
C GLY A 243 -31.35 22.53 -4.40
N ARG A 244 -30.28 21.94 -3.84
CA ARG A 244 -28.97 22.58 -3.70
C ARG A 244 -27.91 21.83 -4.49
N ASP A 245 -27.62 20.62 -4.04
CA ASP A 245 -26.57 19.75 -4.61
C ASP A 245 -27.16 18.62 -5.43
N MET A 246 -28.44 18.30 -5.18
CA MET A 246 -29.15 17.17 -5.80
C MET A 246 -30.48 17.65 -6.40
N PHE A 247 -30.66 17.44 -7.68
CA PHE A 247 -31.91 17.82 -8.38
C PHE A 247 -32.71 16.59 -8.82
N PHE A 248 -32.04 15.54 -9.26
CA PHE A 248 -32.70 14.33 -9.75
C PHE A 248 -32.80 13.21 -8.72
N ASP A 249 -31.67 12.73 -8.19
CA ASP A 249 -31.66 11.67 -7.17
C ASP A 249 -32.11 12.21 -5.79
N LEU A 250 -32.24 11.34 -4.79
CA LEU A 250 -32.70 11.71 -3.44
C LEU A 250 -31.54 12.21 -2.57
N VAL A 251 -30.40 11.56 -2.63
CA VAL A 251 -29.26 11.87 -1.77
C VAL A 251 -27.95 11.38 -2.37
N ASP A 252 -26.89 12.14 -2.17
CA ASP A 252 -25.50 11.74 -2.42
C ASP A 252 -24.93 11.09 -1.16
N TYR A 253 -24.73 9.78 -1.17
CA TYR A 253 -24.19 9.03 -0.05
C TYR A 253 -22.73 9.37 0.27
N GLU A 254 -21.98 10.01 -0.64
CA GLU A 254 -20.62 10.46 -0.31
C GLU A 254 -20.63 11.60 0.71
N LYS A 255 -21.71 12.37 0.74
CA LYS A 255 -21.92 13.46 1.71
C LYS A 255 -22.55 12.98 3.03
N ILE A 256 -23.03 11.74 3.11
CA ILE A 256 -23.54 11.17 4.36
C ILE A 256 -22.39 10.73 5.24
N HIS A 257 -22.45 11.13 6.51
CA HIS A 257 -21.42 10.77 7.49
C HIS A 257 -21.37 9.26 7.72
N PRO A 258 -20.18 8.62 7.54
CA PRO A 258 -20.03 7.19 7.79
C PRO A 258 -20.04 6.89 9.30
N ILE A 259 -20.81 5.90 9.71
CA ILE A 259 -20.89 5.41 11.09
C ILE A 259 -19.96 4.20 11.21
N ARG A 260 -18.98 4.28 12.10
CA ARG A 260 -18.03 3.21 12.37
C ARG A 260 -18.42 2.42 13.60
N VAL A 261 -18.66 1.14 13.45
CA VAL A 261 -19.08 0.23 14.53
C VAL A 261 -18.33 -1.09 14.45
N LEU A 262 -18.38 -1.88 15.55
CA LEU A 262 -17.90 -3.27 15.54
C LEU A 262 -18.75 -4.12 14.59
N LYS A 263 -18.11 -5.00 13.81
CA LYS A 263 -18.83 -5.94 12.91
C LYS A 263 -19.81 -6.83 13.66
N ASP A 264 -19.42 -7.24 14.86
CA ASP A 264 -20.23 -8.13 15.70
C ASP A 264 -21.32 -7.41 16.52
N MET A 265 -21.41 -6.06 16.40
CA MET A 265 -22.44 -5.29 17.07
C MET A 265 -23.83 -5.70 16.56
N PRO A 266 -24.76 -6.14 17.42
CA PRO A 266 -26.14 -6.41 17.03
C PRO A 266 -26.82 -5.16 16.49
N PHE A 267 -27.57 -5.26 15.40
CA PHE A 267 -28.22 -4.09 14.79
C PHE A 267 -29.25 -3.42 15.72
N ASN A 268 -29.86 -4.17 16.63
CA ASN A 268 -30.73 -3.59 17.65
C ASN A 268 -30.00 -2.61 18.59
N GLN A 269 -28.72 -2.89 18.89
CA GLN A 269 -27.89 -1.95 19.67
C GLN A 269 -27.61 -0.66 18.88
N VAL A 270 -27.41 -0.77 17.56
CA VAL A 270 -27.31 0.40 16.68
C VAL A 270 -28.59 1.26 16.74
N LYS A 271 -29.78 0.63 16.74
CA LYS A 271 -31.06 1.33 16.89
C LYS A 271 -31.15 2.08 18.21
N GLU A 272 -30.63 1.51 19.30
CA GLU A 272 -30.57 2.18 20.61
C GLU A 272 -29.63 3.39 20.61
N GLU A 273 -28.48 3.29 19.93
CA GLU A 273 -27.54 4.40 19.78
C GLU A 273 -28.15 5.52 18.95
N PHE A 274 -28.83 5.19 17.85
CA PHE A 274 -29.59 6.17 17.06
C PHE A 274 -30.72 6.86 17.90
N SER A 275 -31.38 6.10 18.79
CA SER A 275 -32.38 6.68 19.68
C SER A 275 -31.75 7.72 20.61
N LYS A 276 -30.56 7.46 21.14
CA LYS A 276 -29.86 8.39 22.03
C LYS A 276 -29.32 9.62 21.28
N GLU A 277 -28.79 9.41 20.09
CA GLU A 277 -28.14 10.47 19.31
C GLU A 277 -29.15 11.42 18.64
N PHE A 278 -30.21 10.86 18.07
CA PHE A 278 -31.20 11.62 17.27
C PHE A 278 -32.52 11.83 17.95
N GLY A 279 -32.72 11.28 19.15
CA GLY A 279 -33.97 11.40 19.88
C GLY A 279 -35.14 10.62 19.25
N ILE A 280 -34.88 9.67 18.37
CA ILE A 280 -35.91 8.88 17.66
C ILE A 280 -36.11 7.56 18.41
N PRO A 281 -37.32 7.31 19.01
CA PRO A 281 -37.57 6.08 19.73
C PRO A 281 -37.34 4.83 18.87
N VAL A 282 -36.79 3.77 19.45
CA VAL A 282 -36.43 2.53 18.71
C VAL A 282 -37.62 1.94 17.95
N HIS A 283 -38.85 2.00 18.54
CA HIS A 283 -40.05 1.49 17.90
C HIS A 283 -40.52 2.32 16.69
N SER A 284 -40.10 3.60 16.62
CA SER A 284 -40.37 4.48 15.48
C SER A 284 -39.34 4.39 14.38
N GLN A 285 -38.25 3.66 14.60
CA GLN A 285 -37.17 3.50 13.62
C GLN A 285 -37.46 2.34 12.68
N ARG A 286 -37.53 2.62 11.39
CA ARG A 286 -37.66 1.62 10.35
C ARG A 286 -36.55 1.83 9.31
N PHE A 287 -35.69 0.84 9.13
CA PHE A 287 -34.57 0.90 8.21
C PHE A 287 -34.94 0.23 6.90
N TRP A 288 -34.56 0.86 5.80
CA TRP A 288 -34.78 0.40 4.45
C TRP A 288 -33.46 0.16 3.75
N TRP A 289 -33.42 -0.92 2.95
CA TRP A 289 -32.33 -1.16 2.03
C TRP A 289 -32.28 -0.09 0.94
N TRP A 290 -31.09 0.46 0.70
CA TRP A 290 -30.82 1.40 -0.37
C TRP A 290 -30.15 0.67 -1.51
N SER A 291 -30.83 0.55 -2.68
CA SER A 291 -30.38 -0.27 -3.80
C SER A 291 -30.49 0.46 -5.13
N LYS A 292 -29.64 0.04 -6.06
CA LYS A 292 -29.69 0.50 -7.44
C LYS A 292 -30.84 -0.21 -8.18
N ARG A 293 -31.68 0.58 -8.85
CA ARG A 293 -32.77 0.09 -9.71
C ARG A 293 -32.25 -0.17 -11.15
N GLN A 294 -33.10 -0.80 -11.97
CA GLN A 294 -32.77 -1.08 -13.38
C GLN A 294 -32.57 0.17 -14.23
N ASN A 295 -33.25 1.27 -13.90
CA ASN A 295 -33.10 2.58 -14.54
C ASN A 295 -31.94 3.42 -13.99
N ASN A 296 -30.95 2.78 -13.37
CA ASN A 296 -29.76 3.40 -12.79
C ASN A 296 -30.01 4.40 -11.63
N THR A 297 -31.24 4.54 -11.13
CA THR A 297 -31.52 5.33 -9.92
C THR A 297 -31.27 4.54 -8.65
N TYR A 298 -30.96 5.21 -7.56
CA TYR A 298 -30.81 4.61 -6.24
C TYR A 298 -31.95 5.05 -5.34
N ARG A 299 -32.67 4.09 -4.76
CA ARG A 299 -33.84 4.36 -3.92
C ARG A 299 -33.95 3.34 -2.78
N PRO A 300 -34.63 3.67 -1.66
CA PRO A 300 -35.10 2.66 -0.71
C PRO A 300 -35.99 1.64 -1.41
N THR A 301 -35.69 0.36 -1.26
CA THR A 301 -36.40 -0.72 -1.99
C THR A 301 -37.38 -1.48 -1.12
N ARG A 302 -36.93 -1.90 0.07
CA ARG A 302 -37.75 -2.59 1.05
C ARG A 302 -37.23 -2.37 2.46
N PRO A 303 -38.07 -2.48 3.49
CA PRO A 303 -37.58 -2.43 4.87
C PRO A 303 -36.76 -3.69 5.18
N LEU A 304 -35.91 -3.59 6.21
CA LEU A 304 -35.30 -4.73 6.84
C LEU A 304 -36.39 -5.65 7.41
N THR A 305 -36.20 -6.95 7.25
CA THR A 305 -37.04 -7.96 7.90
C THR A 305 -36.68 -8.11 9.37
N GLN A 306 -37.57 -8.68 10.20
CA GLN A 306 -37.27 -8.98 11.60
C GLN A 306 -36.01 -9.86 11.76
N GLN A 307 -35.79 -10.79 10.81
CA GLN A 307 -34.59 -11.60 10.81
C GLN A 307 -33.34 -10.77 10.52
N GLU A 308 -33.39 -9.86 9.54
CA GLU A 308 -32.28 -8.96 9.22
C GLU A 308 -31.98 -7.96 10.36
N GLU A 309 -33.01 -7.49 11.07
CA GLU A 309 -32.84 -6.65 12.26
C GLU A 309 -32.18 -7.40 13.44
N SER A 310 -32.21 -8.74 13.44
CA SER A 310 -31.49 -9.56 14.42
C SER A 310 -30.04 -9.83 14.07
N TYR A 311 -29.60 -9.44 12.87
CA TYR A 311 -28.23 -9.62 12.42
C TYR A 311 -27.27 -8.64 13.10
N THR A 312 -25.98 -9.01 13.06
CA THR A 312 -24.91 -8.06 13.35
C THR A 312 -24.70 -7.13 12.15
N VAL A 313 -24.07 -5.97 12.37
CA VAL A 313 -23.76 -5.02 11.28
C VAL A 313 -22.88 -5.66 10.21
N GLY A 314 -21.95 -6.55 10.61
CA GLY A 314 -21.13 -7.34 9.67
C GLY A 314 -21.99 -8.23 8.77
N GLN A 315 -22.96 -8.95 9.33
CA GLN A 315 -23.88 -9.80 8.57
C GLN A 315 -24.77 -8.98 7.61
N LEU A 316 -25.21 -7.80 8.03
CA LEU A 316 -25.95 -6.88 7.15
C LEU A 316 -25.05 -6.38 6.01
N LYS A 317 -23.80 -6.09 6.28
CA LYS A 317 -22.84 -5.71 5.23
C LYS A 317 -22.63 -6.85 4.22
N ASP A 318 -22.47 -8.07 4.69
CA ASP A 318 -22.36 -9.25 3.81
C ASP A 318 -23.62 -9.46 2.97
N ALA A 319 -24.79 -9.15 3.53
CA ALA A 319 -26.05 -9.15 2.78
C ALA A 319 -26.08 -8.05 1.71
N ALA A 320 -25.59 -6.85 2.01
CA ALA A 320 -25.45 -5.77 1.02
C ALA A 320 -24.53 -6.15 -0.14
N ILE A 321 -23.39 -6.79 0.15
CA ILE A 321 -22.44 -7.27 -0.87
C ILE A 321 -23.13 -8.29 -1.78
N ARG A 322 -23.92 -9.21 -1.24
CA ARG A 322 -24.71 -10.18 -2.04
C ARG A 322 -25.76 -9.52 -2.94
N MET A 323 -26.20 -8.31 -2.60
CA MET A 323 -27.09 -7.48 -3.40
C MET A 323 -26.36 -6.52 -4.35
N ASN A 324 -25.08 -6.80 -4.65
CA ASN A 324 -24.19 -5.98 -5.51
C ASN A 324 -23.96 -4.55 -5.00
N SER A 325 -24.01 -4.33 -3.70
CA SER A 325 -23.64 -3.05 -3.08
C SER A 325 -22.24 -3.17 -2.44
N SER A 326 -21.32 -2.29 -2.79
CA SER A 326 -19.98 -2.25 -2.18
C SER A 326 -19.99 -1.78 -0.73
N GLU A 327 -21.05 -1.07 -0.32
CA GLU A 327 -21.23 -0.48 1.01
C GLU A 327 -22.60 -0.81 1.57
N LEU A 328 -22.71 -0.89 2.90
CA LEU A 328 -23.99 -0.96 3.57
C LEU A 328 -24.60 0.44 3.63
N ARG A 329 -25.61 0.68 2.78
CA ARG A 329 -26.37 1.93 2.70
C ARG A 329 -27.81 1.67 3.09
N LEU A 330 -28.28 2.44 4.06
CA LEU A 330 -29.64 2.33 4.59
C LEU A 330 -30.31 3.69 4.57
N TYR A 331 -31.64 3.68 4.53
CA TYR A 331 -32.47 4.86 4.78
C TYR A 331 -33.29 4.64 6.06
N LEU A 332 -33.32 5.63 6.94
CA LEU A 332 -34.11 5.60 8.16
C LEU A 332 -35.40 6.37 7.96
N GLU A 333 -36.54 5.65 7.94
CA GLU A 333 -37.89 6.18 8.02
C GLU A 333 -38.29 6.31 9.48
N VAL A 334 -38.82 7.48 9.88
CA VAL A 334 -39.37 7.71 11.18
C VAL A 334 -40.89 7.51 11.12
N VAL A 335 -41.38 6.43 11.76
CA VAL A 335 -42.81 6.09 11.76
C VAL A 335 -43.52 6.85 12.87
N GLN A 336 -44.53 7.65 12.53
CA GLN A 336 -45.35 8.37 13.50
C GLN A 336 -46.27 7.42 14.30
N GLU A 337 -46.52 7.74 15.56
CA GLU A 337 -47.30 6.89 16.49
C GLU A 337 -48.71 6.54 16.00
N ASN A 338 -49.34 7.44 15.24
CA ASN A 338 -50.68 7.22 14.68
C ASN A 338 -50.72 6.11 13.59
N HIS A 339 -49.60 5.64 13.10
CA HIS A 339 -49.44 4.57 12.11
C HIS A 339 -48.78 3.32 12.70
N LEU A 340 -48.65 3.24 14.03
CA LEU A 340 -48.04 2.13 14.76
C LEU A 340 -48.88 0.84 14.81
N THR A 341 -50.08 0.82 14.22
CA THR A 341 -50.69 -0.48 13.93
C THR A 341 -49.76 -1.19 12.94
N LEU A 342 -49.00 -2.13 13.48
CA LEU A 342 -48.28 -3.17 12.79
C LEU A 342 -49.25 -4.04 11.95
N ALA A 343 -50.03 -3.42 11.09
CA ALA A 343 -50.68 -4.13 10.00
C ALA A 343 -49.54 -4.72 9.19
N SER A 344 -49.53 -6.05 9.11
CA SER A 344 -48.56 -6.81 8.30
C SER A 344 -48.45 -6.16 6.92
N ARG A 345 -47.32 -5.48 6.67
CA ARG A 345 -47.06 -4.90 5.36
C ARG A 345 -47.19 -5.97 4.30
N THR A 346 -47.95 -5.67 3.29
CA THR A 346 -48.10 -6.51 2.12
C THR A 346 -46.98 -6.18 1.12
N LYS A 347 -46.72 -7.05 0.19
CA LYS A 347 -45.76 -6.79 -0.91
C LYS A 347 -46.20 -5.61 -1.79
N ASP A 348 -47.41 -5.14 -1.60
CA ASP A 348 -48.04 -4.06 -2.37
C ASP A 348 -47.82 -2.67 -1.74
N ASP A 349 -47.13 -2.57 -0.59
CA ASP A 349 -46.77 -1.31 0.02
C ASP A 349 -45.48 -0.74 -0.56
N ILE A 350 -45.58 0.48 -1.11
CA ILE A 350 -44.48 1.22 -1.70
C ILE A 350 -44.20 2.52 -0.95
N LEU A 351 -42.94 2.86 -0.78
CA LEU A 351 -42.52 4.15 -0.20
C LEU A 351 -42.15 5.08 -1.35
N LEU A 352 -42.88 6.17 -1.49
CA LEU A 352 -42.65 7.21 -2.50
C LEU A 352 -42.08 8.47 -1.82
N PHE A 353 -41.19 9.14 -2.53
CA PHE A 353 -40.54 10.37 -2.12
C PHE A 353 -40.96 11.50 -3.03
N PHE A 354 -41.31 12.65 -2.45
CA PHE A 354 -41.85 13.77 -3.20
C PHE A 354 -40.99 15.00 -3.10
N LYS A 355 -40.82 15.65 -4.22
CA LYS A 355 -40.18 16.95 -4.39
C LYS A 355 -41.20 17.93 -4.96
N LEU A 356 -41.13 19.16 -4.53
CA LEU A 356 -41.95 20.25 -5.08
C LEU A 356 -41.01 21.16 -5.88
N TYR A 357 -41.37 21.39 -7.15
CA TYR A 357 -40.78 22.42 -8.00
C TYR A 357 -41.73 23.62 -8.07
N ASP A 358 -41.23 24.80 -7.70
CA ASP A 358 -41.89 26.06 -7.84
C ASP A 358 -41.39 26.77 -9.08
N PRO A 359 -42.17 26.84 -10.18
CA PRO A 359 -41.69 27.38 -11.45
C PRO A 359 -41.53 28.94 -11.40
N GLU A 360 -42.21 29.62 -10.48
CA GLU A 360 -42.07 31.09 -10.36
C GLU A 360 -40.76 31.48 -9.67
N LYS A 361 -40.31 30.64 -8.72
CA LYS A 361 -39.04 30.84 -7.99
C LYS A 361 -37.89 30.06 -8.56
N GLU A 362 -38.13 29.15 -9.52
CA GLU A 362 -37.14 28.17 -10.03
C GLU A 362 -36.51 27.36 -8.87
N GLU A 363 -37.29 27.04 -7.84
CA GLU A 363 -36.81 26.33 -6.65
C GLU A 363 -37.35 24.90 -6.61
N LEU A 364 -36.47 23.94 -6.32
CA LEU A 364 -36.81 22.55 -6.03
C LEU A 364 -36.57 22.29 -4.54
N ARG A 365 -37.52 21.68 -3.84
CA ARG A 365 -37.38 21.30 -2.45
C ARG A 365 -37.92 19.90 -2.17
N TYR A 366 -37.37 19.26 -1.18
CA TYR A 366 -37.93 18.03 -0.62
C TYR A 366 -39.19 18.33 0.18
N VAL A 367 -40.27 17.58 -0.05
CA VAL A 367 -41.53 17.74 0.61
C VAL A 367 -41.77 16.69 1.70
N GLY A 368 -41.39 15.44 1.40
CA GLY A 368 -41.56 14.33 2.30
C GLY A 368 -41.70 13.00 1.57
N ASN A 369 -42.08 11.98 2.33
CA ASN A 369 -42.37 10.67 1.79
C ASN A 369 -43.72 10.16 2.23
N LEU A 370 -44.33 9.28 1.45
CA LEU A 370 -45.60 8.62 1.79
C LEU A 370 -45.50 7.12 1.54
N LEU A 371 -46.02 6.36 2.47
CA LEU A 371 -46.22 4.93 2.29
C LEU A 371 -47.61 4.69 1.71
N LEU A 372 -47.66 4.08 0.53
CA LEU A 372 -48.86 3.92 -0.26
C LEU A 372 -49.03 2.47 -0.74
N LYS A 373 -50.25 2.10 -1.12
CA LYS A 373 -50.46 0.85 -1.90
C LYS A 373 -50.08 1.05 -3.35
N ALA A 374 -49.47 0.06 -3.97
CA ALA A 374 -49.15 0.10 -5.39
C ALA A 374 -50.36 0.32 -6.29
N SER A 375 -51.56 0.03 -5.80
CA SER A 375 -52.85 0.26 -6.47
C SER A 375 -53.44 1.66 -6.22
N SER A 376 -52.81 2.51 -5.42
CA SER A 376 -53.30 3.87 -5.15
C SER A 376 -53.26 4.71 -6.43
N LYS A 377 -54.29 5.53 -6.62
CA LYS A 377 -54.34 6.45 -7.77
C LYS A 377 -53.73 7.80 -7.39
N PRO A 378 -53.18 8.56 -8.35
CA PRO A 378 -52.71 9.94 -8.10
C PRO A 378 -53.73 10.82 -7.41
N SER A 379 -55.01 10.74 -7.78
CA SER A 379 -56.09 11.48 -7.17
C SER A 379 -56.28 11.22 -5.65
N ASP A 380 -55.89 10.04 -5.16
CA ASP A 380 -56.04 9.65 -3.76
C ASP A 380 -54.95 10.25 -2.86
N ILE A 381 -53.84 10.67 -3.48
CA ILE A 381 -52.64 11.17 -2.80
C ILE A 381 -52.48 12.70 -2.85
N VAL A 382 -53.09 13.38 -3.84
CA VAL A 382 -52.99 14.83 -4.03
C VAL A 382 -53.38 15.62 -2.75
N PRO A 383 -54.50 15.32 -2.04
CA PRO A 383 -54.84 16.05 -0.83
C PRO A 383 -53.77 15.93 0.28
N LYS A 384 -53.15 14.75 0.42
CA LYS A 384 -52.05 14.52 1.37
C LYS A 384 -50.77 15.24 0.96
N LEU A 385 -50.48 15.28 -0.33
CA LEU A 385 -49.34 16.02 -0.85
C LEU A 385 -49.50 17.51 -0.62
N ASN A 386 -50.70 18.05 -0.86
CA ASN A 386 -51.03 19.45 -0.59
C ASN A 386 -50.82 19.79 0.89
N GLU A 387 -51.29 18.95 1.79
CA GLU A 387 -51.08 19.12 3.25
C GLU A 387 -49.56 19.16 3.58
N ILE A 388 -48.80 18.20 3.12
CA ILE A 388 -47.35 18.13 3.38
C ILE A 388 -46.61 19.30 2.72
N ALA A 389 -47.03 19.74 1.54
CA ALA A 389 -46.44 20.88 0.81
C ALA A 389 -46.82 22.23 1.46
N GLY A 390 -47.82 22.27 2.28
CA GLY A 390 -48.38 23.49 2.92
C GLY A 390 -49.39 24.22 2.04
N PHE A 391 -50.02 23.52 1.09
CA PHE A 391 -51.11 24.03 0.23
C PHE A 391 -52.46 23.71 0.79
N GLN A 392 -53.51 24.29 0.20
CA GLN A 392 -54.90 23.92 0.51
C GLN A 392 -55.17 22.50 -0.03
N PRO A 393 -56.02 21.70 0.62
CA PRO A 393 -56.26 20.31 0.21
C PRO A 393 -56.79 20.13 -1.22
N ASP A 394 -57.43 21.16 -1.74
CA ASP A 394 -58.04 21.21 -3.08
C ASP A 394 -57.19 21.99 -4.10
N GLU A 395 -55.95 22.34 -3.74
CA GLU A 395 -55.02 22.98 -4.65
C GLU A 395 -54.72 22.06 -5.84
N ASP A 396 -54.72 22.63 -7.04
CA ASP A 396 -54.44 21.88 -8.26
C ASP A 396 -52.92 21.80 -8.47
N ILE A 397 -52.37 20.57 -8.43
CA ILE A 397 -50.96 20.26 -8.62
C ILE A 397 -50.77 19.21 -9.71
N GLU A 398 -49.73 19.35 -10.48
CA GLU A 398 -49.32 18.36 -11.47
C GLU A 398 -48.28 17.42 -10.90
N LEU A 399 -48.42 16.13 -11.14
CA LEU A 399 -47.48 15.10 -10.69
C LEU A 399 -46.64 14.59 -11.87
N TYR A 400 -45.36 14.48 -11.61
CA TYR A 400 -44.40 13.95 -12.57
C TYR A 400 -43.57 12.83 -11.92
N GLU A 401 -43.32 11.75 -12.66
CA GLU A 401 -42.37 10.72 -12.26
C GLU A 401 -40.96 11.05 -12.81
N GLU A 402 -39.95 11.01 -11.93
CA GLU A 402 -38.55 11.15 -12.34
C GLU A 402 -38.04 9.83 -12.93
N ILE A 403 -37.79 9.82 -14.24
CA ILE A 403 -37.30 8.66 -14.99
C ILE A 403 -35.89 8.98 -15.51
N LYS A 404 -34.92 8.19 -15.11
CA LYS A 404 -33.54 8.32 -15.58
C LYS A 404 -33.23 7.23 -16.60
N PHE A 405 -32.99 7.64 -17.85
CA PHE A 405 -32.41 6.81 -18.89
C PHE A 405 -31.07 7.42 -19.31
N GLU A 406 -30.04 6.66 -19.30
CA GLU A 406 -28.76 7.15 -19.83
C GLU A 406 -28.83 7.27 -21.39
N PRO A 407 -28.38 8.40 -21.97
CA PRO A 407 -27.74 9.53 -21.32
C PRO A 407 -28.71 10.63 -20.81
N ASN A 408 -30.01 10.51 -21.00
CA ASN A 408 -30.98 11.59 -20.74
C ASN A 408 -31.72 11.39 -19.40
N ILE A 409 -31.94 12.50 -18.71
CA ILE A 409 -32.84 12.58 -17.56
C ILE A 409 -34.16 13.16 -18.07
N MET A 410 -35.28 12.53 -17.73
CA MET A 410 -36.59 13.01 -18.09
C MET A 410 -37.59 12.82 -16.93
N CYS A 411 -38.63 13.65 -16.93
CA CYS A 411 -39.77 13.55 -16.06
C CYS A 411 -41.01 13.33 -16.93
N GLU A 412 -41.85 12.40 -16.56
CA GLU A 412 -43.11 12.11 -17.28
C GLU A 412 -44.31 12.43 -16.39
N PRO A 413 -45.40 13.02 -16.96
CA PRO A 413 -46.62 13.28 -16.19
C PRO A 413 -47.27 11.94 -15.80
N VAL A 414 -47.83 11.89 -14.58
CA VAL A 414 -48.44 10.70 -14.00
C VAL A 414 -49.97 10.79 -14.10
#